data_c388175e72e143e13f1c6112040589e2
#
_entry.id   c388175e72e143e13f1c6112040589e2
#
_cell.length_a   1.000
_cell.length_b   1.000
_cell.length_c   1.000
_cell.angle_alpha   90.00
_cell.angle_beta   90.00
_cell.angle_gamma   90.00
#
_symmetry.space_group_name_H-M   'P 1'
#
loop_
_entity.id
_entity.type
_entity.pdbx_description
1 polymer ?
#
loop_
_entity_poly.entity_id
_entity_poly.type
_entity_poly.pdbx_seq_one_letter_code
_entity_poly.pdbx_strand_id
1 'polypeptide(L)'
;VMSKITDYSFLFHSMFGTKSTKGASAIGSFQLSQLNSSSVQAQLRAAGIDTNSKQYKAAIKQMMSNANGAMYGNIQGIKNLMKSYDKDGDYIDPTTGLAGLLVTEENEGSRKRIITIPESSKDEMFEQTKKEFLRENGVLNGDTTKRSDVYTNMYHKVQKNDRLAAGYTMQQYERAYRQAVI
;
A
#
# COMPACT_ATOMS: atom_id res chain seq x y z
N VAL A 1 1.03 4.10 12.59
CA VAL A 1 0.68 3.99 11.97
C VAL A 1 0.35 4.06 10.67
N MET A 2 -0.20 4.00 9.91
CA MET A 2 -0.39 4.09 8.78
C MET A 2 -1.44 3.79 8.40
N SER A 3 -1.50 3.78 7.63
CA SER A 3 -2.29 3.35 7.26
C SER A 3 -3.25 3.86 6.40
N LYS A 4 -3.16 5.02 5.93
CA LYS A 4 -4.07 5.53 4.95
C LYS A 4 -3.27 6.21 3.86
N ILE A 5 -3.41 5.72 2.65
CA ILE A 5 -2.82 6.35 1.50
C ILE A 5 -3.93 7.09 0.81
N THR A 6 -3.84 8.40 0.73
CA THR A 6 -4.87 9.21 0.12
C THR A 6 -4.43 9.78 -1.22
N ASP A 7 -3.15 9.72 -1.54
CA ASP A 7 -2.63 10.25 -2.78
C ASP A 7 -2.20 9.11 -3.69
N TYR A 8 -2.87 8.93 -4.79
CA TYR A 8 -2.57 7.86 -5.73
C TYR A 8 -1.84 8.39 -6.97
N SER A 9 -1.27 9.60 -6.88
CA SER A 9 -0.64 10.17 -8.07
C SER A 9 0.44 9.30 -8.66
N PHE A 10 1.19 8.57 -7.83
CA PHE A 10 2.23 7.71 -8.34
C PHE A 10 1.65 6.54 -9.17
N LEU A 11 0.47 6.08 -8.81
CA LEU A 11 -0.20 5.04 -9.60
C LEU A 11 -0.62 5.59 -10.95
N PHE A 12 -1.09 6.84 -10.96
CA PHE A 12 -1.49 7.47 -12.20
C PHE A 12 -0.27 7.61 -13.13
N HIS A 13 0.86 8.08 -12.61
CA HIS A 13 2.05 8.20 -13.42
C HIS A 13 2.56 6.85 -13.91
N SER A 14 2.46 5.82 -13.10
CA SER A 14 2.85 4.49 -13.50
C SER A 14 1.99 3.99 -14.66
N MET A 15 0.73 4.39 -14.69
CA MET A 15 -0.19 3.93 -15.69
C MET A 15 -0.10 4.73 -16.98
N PHE A 16 -0.07 6.06 -16.90
CA PHE A 16 -0.12 6.90 -18.10
C PHE A 16 1.22 7.46 -18.52
N GLY A 17 2.20 7.34 -17.68
CA GLY A 17 3.50 7.91 -17.99
C GLY A 17 3.46 9.39 -18.01
N THR A 18 4.55 9.99 -18.30
CA THR A 18 4.61 11.41 -18.33
C THR A 18 4.25 11.87 -19.66
N LYS A 19 4.28 11.16 -20.68
CA LYS A 19 4.01 11.56 -21.88
C LYS A 19 3.97 10.63 -22.83
N SER A 20 3.35 10.76 -23.57
CA SER A 20 3.35 9.90 -24.52
C SER A 20 4.29 10.12 -25.43
N THR A 21 4.96 9.26 -25.83
CA THR A 21 5.84 9.47 -26.82
C THR A 21 5.20 8.89 -27.92
N LYS A 22 5.25 9.53 -29.04
CA LYS A 22 4.73 9.10 -30.09
C LYS A 22 5.06 7.86 -30.50
N GLY A 23 5.10 7.19 -31.16
CA GLY A 23 5.51 5.95 -31.74
C GLY A 23 5.34 4.81 -30.77
N ALA A 24 5.95 4.90 -29.64
CA ALA A 24 5.91 3.86 -28.68
C ALA A 24 4.51 3.70 -28.11
N SER A 25 3.78 4.78 -28.02
CA SER A 25 2.49 4.70 -27.43
C SER A 25 1.45 4.07 -28.34
N ALA A 26 1.78 3.87 -29.59
CA ALA A 26 0.81 3.29 -30.49
C ALA A 26 0.57 1.81 -30.22
N ILE A 27 1.57 1.11 -29.71
CA ILE A 27 1.45 -0.32 -29.49
C ILE A 27 0.80 -0.57 -28.15
N GLY A 28 -0.33 -1.27 -28.16
CA GLY A 28 -1.04 -1.59 -26.92
C GLY A 28 -1.81 -0.44 -26.32
N SER A 29 -1.89 0.71 -27.03
CA SER A 29 -2.65 1.85 -26.53
C SER A 29 -4.10 1.72 -26.90
N PHE A 30 -4.96 2.25 -26.04
CA PHE A 30 -6.40 2.25 -26.28
C PHE A 30 -7.04 3.36 -25.46
N GLN A 31 -8.20 3.81 -25.88
CA GLN A 31 -8.97 4.74 -25.04
C GLN A 31 -9.57 3.97 -23.90
N LEU A 32 -9.64 4.56 -22.72
CA LEU A 32 -10.19 3.91 -21.54
C LEU A 32 -11.66 3.56 -21.73
N SER A 33 -12.37 4.33 -22.53
CA SER A 33 -13.78 4.02 -22.83
C SER A 33 -13.91 2.71 -23.61
N GLN A 34 -12.84 2.23 -24.25
CA GLN A 34 -12.86 0.99 -25.02
C GLN A 34 -12.31 -0.19 -24.20
N LEU A 35 -12.03 0.01 -22.95
CA LEU A 35 -11.39 -1.03 -22.15
C LEU A 35 -12.13 -2.37 -22.17
N ASN A 36 -13.46 -2.32 -22.12
CA ASN A 36 -14.25 -3.54 -22.08
C ASN A 36 -14.64 -4.06 -23.46
N SER A 37 -14.14 -3.46 -24.53
CA SER A 37 -14.41 -3.98 -25.87
C SER A 37 -13.74 -5.33 -26.05
N SER A 38 -14.29 -6.16 -26.90
CA SER A 38 -13.70 -7.49 -27.14
C SER A 38 -12.29 -7.38 -27.71
N SER A 39 -12.03 -6.35 -28.50
CA SER A 39 -10.70 -6.14 -29.07
C SER A 39 -9.66 -5.84 -28.00
N VAL A 40 -9.94 -4.91 -27.12
CA VAL A 40 -9.01 -4.54 -26.05
C VAL A 40 -8.84 -5.71 -25.06
N GLN A 41 -9.92 -6.38 -24.71
CA GLN A 41 -9.85 -7.53 -23.81
C GLN A 41 -8.98 -8.65 -24.42
N ALA A 42 -9.10 -8.88 -25.73
CA ALA A 42 -8.28 -9.86 -26.40
C ALA A 42 -6.80 -9.47 -26.37
N GLN A 43 -6.49 -8.18 -26.55
CA GLN A 43 -5.13 -7.70 -26.47
C GLN A 43 -4.54 -7.85 -25.07
N LEU A 44 -5.35 -7.59 -24.03
CA LEU A 44 -4.90 -7.76 -22.66
C LEU A 44 -4.56 -9.22 -22.37
N ARG A 45 -5.43 -10.12 -22.78
CA ARG A 45 -5.18 -11.54 -22.56
C ARG A 45 -3.98 -12.04 -23.38
N ALA A 46 -3.84 -11.54 -24.62
CA ALA A 46 -2.70 -11.92 -25.44
C ALA A 46 -1.37 -11.44 -24.84
N ALA A 47 -1.43 -10.37 -24.06
CA ALA A 47 -0.26 -9.84 -23.36
C ALA A 47 0.01 -10.56 -22.02
N GLY A 48 -0.77 -11.59 -21.70
CA GLY A 48 -0.55 -12.36 -20.50
C GLY A 48 -1.29 -11.85 -19.27
N ILE A 49 -2.24 -10.93 -19.46
CA ILE A 49 -3.01 -10.41 -18.32
C ILE A 49 -4.26 -11.27 -18.13
N ASP A 50 -4.45 -11.76 -16.90
CA ASP A 50 -5.66 -12.47 -16.54
C ASP A 50 -6.71 -11.43 -16.16
N THR A 51 -7.64 -11.16 -17.06
CA THR A 51 -8.65 -10.14 -16.85
C THR A 51 -9.74 -10.57 -15.87
N ASN A 52 -9.69 -11.81 -15.39
CA ASN A 52 -10.60 -12.28 -14.35
C ASN A 52 -9.95 -12.22 -12.97
N SER A 53 -8.67 -11.88 -12.88
CA SER A 53 -7.97 -11.86 -11.60
C SER A 53 -8.42 -10.68 -10.74
N LYS A 54 -8.35 -10.86 -9.43
CA LYS A 54 -8.65 -9.79 -8.50
C LYS A 54 -7.63 -8.66 -8.63
N GLN A 55 -6.39 -9.03 -8.95
CA GLN A 55 -5.31 -8.07 -9.14
C GLN A 55 -5.61 -7.13 -10.30
N TYR A 56 -6.07 -7.68 -11.43
CA TYR A 56 -6.46 -6.88 -12.57
C TYR A 56 -7.64 -5.98 -12.22
N LYS A 57 -8.66 -6.55 -11.58
CA LYS A 57 -9.87 -5.79 -11.24
C LYS A 57 -9.55 -4.62 -10.29
N ALA A 58 -8.66 -4.82 -9.34
CA ALA A 58 -8.25 -3.76 -8.44
C ALA A 58 -7.50 -2.66 -9.18
N ALA A 59 -6.60 -3.04 -10.07
CA ALA A 59 -5.85 -2.08 -10.87
C ALA A 59 -6.77 -1.25 -11.76
N ILE A 60 -7.73 -1.90 -12.41
CA ILE A 60 -8.67 -1.20 -13.28
C ILE A 60 -9.58 -0.27 -12.46
N LYS A 61 -10.04 -0.71 -11.31
CA LYS A 61 -10.87 0.13 -10.46
C LYS A 61 -10.12 1.41 -10.09
N GLN A 62 -8.85 1.28 -9.73
CA GLN A 62 -8.04 2.43 -9.38
C GLN A 62 -7.83 3.35 -10.59
N MET A 63 -7.53 2.76 -11.74
CA MET A 63 -7.32 3.51 -12.96
C MET A 63 -8.56 4.31 -13.33
N MET A 64 -9.73 3.67 -13.32
CA MET A 64 -10.96 4.31 -13.75
C MET A 64 -11.45 5.35 -12.75
N SER A 65 -11.02 5.29 -11.50
CA SER A 65 -11.40 6.29 -10.51
C SER A 65 -10.63 7.59 -10.71
N ASN A 66 -9.50 7.56 -11.39
CA ASN A 66 -8.65 8.74 -11.55
C ASN A 66 -8.60 9.26 -12.98
N ALA A 67 -9.37 8.68 -13.88
CA ALA A 67 -9.29 9.04 -15.28
C ALA A 67 -10.68 9.07 -15.91
N ASN A 68 -10.80 9.71 -17.05
CA ASN A 68 -12.06 9.71 -17.79
C ASN A 68 -11.91 8.88 -19.07
N GLY A 69 -13.03 8.59 -19.68
CA GLY A 69 -13.06 7.72 -20.86
C GLY A 69 -12.33 8.25 -22.08
N ALA A 70 -12.05 9.54 -22.13
CA ALA A 70 -11.32 10.12 -23.27
C ALA A 70 -9.81 9.92 -23.16
N MET A 71 -9.32 9.52 -21.97
CA MET A 71 -7.89 9.32 -21.78
C MET A 71 -7.46 7.99 -22.38
N TYR A 72 -6.18 7.91 -22.72
CA TYR A 72 -5.60 6.69 -23.26
C TYR A 72 -4.81 5.98 -22.19
N GLY A 73 -4.89 4.67 -22.20
CA GLY A 73 -4.05 3.80 -21.41
C GLY A 73 -3.28 2.86 -22.33
N ASN A 74 -2.41 2.07 -21.77
CA ASN A 74 -1.70 1.06 -22.53
C ASN A 74 -1.49 -0.20 -21.70
N ILE A 75 -1.18 -1.29 -22.39
CA ILE A 75 -1.06 -2.60 -21.76
C ILE A 75 0.07 -2.62 -20.75
N GLN A 76 1.21 -2.03 -21.08
CA GLN A 76 2.33 -2.03 -20.12
C GLN A 76 2.00 -1.24 -18.87
N GLY A 77 1.26 -0.14 -19.01
CA GLY A 77 0.81 0.64 -17.86
C GLY A 77 -0.09 -0.17 -16.95
N ILE A 78 -0.99 -0.97 -17.53
CA ILE A 78 -1.86 -1.84 -16.74
C ILE A 78 -1.04 -2.91 -16.02
N LYS A 79 -0.07 -3.52 -16.69
CA LYS A 79 0.81 -4.50 -16.06
C LYS A 79 1.57 -3.87 -14.90
N ASN A 80 2.07 -2.66 -15.07
CA ASN A 80 2.79 -1.96 -14.01
C ASN A 80 1.89 -1.64 -12.83
N LEU A 81 0.67 -1.21 -13.11
CA LEU A 81 -0.28 -0.90 -12.06
C LEU A 81 -0.68 -2.15 -11.29
N MET A 82 -0.83 -3.27 -11.98
CA MET A 82 -1.16 -4.54 -11.33
C MET A 82 -0.11 -4.95 -10.30
N LYS A 83 1.15 -4.56 -10.49
CA LYS A 83 2.21 -4.88 -9.53
C LYS A 83 2.01 -4.19 -8.19
N SER A 84 1.15 -3.20 -8.12
CA SER A 84 0.84 -2.50 -6.88
C SER A 84 -0.20 -3.25 -6.03
N TYR A 85 -0.72 -4.37 -6.52
CA TYR A 85 -1.74 -5.15 -5.82
C TYR A 85 -1.30 -6.60 -5.72
N ASP A 86 -1.69 -7.26 -4.64
CA ASP A 86 -1.38 -8.67 -4.49
C ASP A 86 -2.44 -9.51 -5.23
N LYS A 87 -2.30 -10.82 -5.15
CA LYS A 87 -3.21 -11.73 -5.87
C LYS A 87 -4.65 -11.63 -5.37
N ASP A 88 -4.87 -11.11 -4.18
CA ASP A 88 -6.20 -10.92 -3.62
C ASP A 88 -6.79 -9.55 -3.97
N GLY A 89 -6.04 -8.73 -4.69
CA GLY A 89 -6.49 -7.40 -5.07
C GLY A 89 -6.26 -6.35 -4.01
N ASP A 90 -5.41 -6.64 -3.03
CA ASP A 90 -5.13 -5.69 -1.96
C ASP A 90 -3.86 -4.89 -2.27
N TYR A 91 -3.91 -3.60 -2.02
CA TYR A 91 -2.81 -2.70 -2.32
C TYR A 91 -1.58 -3.03 -1.48
N ILE A 92 -0.43 -3.05 -2.12
CA ILE A 92 0.85 -3.30 -1.46
C ILE A 92 1.47 -1.96 -1.12
N ASP A 93 1.70 -1.72 0.17
CA ASP A 93 2.38 -0.52 0.62
C ASP A 93 3.83 -0.57 0.17
N PRO A 94 4.29 0.35 -0.67
CA PRO A 94 5.65 0.29 -1.18
C PRO A 94 6.72 0.48 -0.10
N THR A 95 6.39 1.12 1.01
CA THR A 95 7.35 1.32 2.09
C THR A 95 7.67 0.01 2.80
N THR A 96 6.68 -0.84 3.02
CA THR A 96 6.86 -2.08 3.75
C THR A 96 6.90 -3.30 2.84
N GLY A 97 6.39 -3.17 1.62
CA GLY A 97 6.24 -4.29 0.70
C GLY A 97 5.10 -5.23 1.06
N LEU A 98 4.19 -4.80 1.93
CA LEU A 98 3.12 -5.65 2.45
C LEU A 98 1.76 -5.10 2.09
N ALA A 99 0.82 -6.01 1.85
CA ALA A 99 -0.58 -5.66 1.65
C ALA A 99 -1.32 -5.63 3.00
N GLY A 100 -2.53 -5.12 3.01
CA GLY A 100 -3.35 -5.08 4.21
C GLY A 100 -3.11 -3.88 5.10
N LEU A 101 -2.39 -2.88 4.61
CA LEU A 101 -2.08 -1.68 5.38
C LEU A 101 -2.85 -0.45 4.91
N LEU A 102 -3.53 -0.53 3.78
CA LEU A 102 -4.34 0.58 3.30
C LEU A 102 -5.73 0.50 3.93
N VAL A 103 -6.18 1.60 4.50
CA VAL A 103 -7.53 1.66 5.05
C VAL A 103 -8.51 1.86 3.90
N THR A 104 -9.49 0.99 3.81
CA THR A 104 -10.54 1.06 2.81
C THR A 104 -11.90 1.08 3.51
N GLU A 105 -12.97 1.36 2.77
CA GLU A 105 -14.31 1.34 3.34
C GLU A 105 -14.65 -0.05 3.87
N GLU A 106 -14.17 -1.08 3.19
CA GLU A 106 -14.47 -2.46 3.59
C GLU A 106 -13.78 -2.86 4.89
N ASN A 107 -12.60 -2.35 5.16
CA ASN A 107 -11.82 -2.80 6.32
C ASN A 107 -11.72 -1.77 7.45
N GLU A 108 -12.23 -0.56 7.25
CA GLU A 108 -12.13 0.48 8.26
C GLU A 108 -12.76 0.07 9.59
N GLY A 109 -13.88 -0.63 9.54
CA GLY A 109 -14.57 -1.06 10.76
C GLY A 109 -13.78 -2.08 11.58
N SER A 110 -12.88 -2.82 10.96
CA SER A 110 -12.09 -3.83 11.67
C SER A 110 -10.74 -3.30 12.13
N ARG A 111 -10.45 -2.02 11.88
CA ARG A 111 -9.16 -1.47 12.20
C ARG A 111 -8.91 -1.32 13.69
N LYS A 112 -9.93 -0.92 14.44
CA LYS A 112 -9.75 -0.62 15.86
C LYS A 112 -10.06 -1.83 16.72
N ARG A 113 -9.34 -2.91 16.51
CA ARG A 113 -9.45 -4.11 17.34
C ARG A 113 -8.16 -4.27 18.12
N ILE A 114 -8.28 -4.77 19.33
CA ILE A 114 -7.10 -5.11 20.10
C ILE A 114 -6.81 -6.57 19.86
N ILE A 115 -5.64 -6.85 19.32
CA ILE A 115 -5.23 -8.22 19.00
C ILE A 115 -3.93 -8.54 19.71
N THR A 116 -3.55 -9.80 19.67
CA THR A 116 -2.28 -10.23 20.26
C THR A 116 -1.13 -9.77 19.38
N ILE A 117 -0.17 -9.09 19.97
CA ILE A 117 1.04 -8.65 19.29
C ILE A 117 2.17 -9.58 19.70
N PRO A 118 3.03 -10.01 18.77
CA PRO A 118 4.19 -10.82 19.13
C PRO A 118 5.03 -10.15 20.22
N GLU A 119 5.45 -10.92 21.20
CA GLU A 119 6.23 -10.36 22.31
C GLU A 119 7.52 -9.69 21.84
N SER A 120 8.16 -10.26 20.84
CA SER A 120 9.38 -9.66 20.30
C SER A 120 9.11 -8.26 19.74
N SER A 121 7.95 -8.05 19.15
CA SER A 121 7.58 -6.73 18.61
C SER A 121 7.31 -5.73 19.72
N LYS A 122 6.67 -6.17 20.80
CA LYS A 122 6.44 -5.31 21.96
C LYS A 122 7.77 -4.94 22.62
N ASP A 123 8.67 -5.88 22.72
CA ASP A 123 10.00 -5.63 23.31
C ASP A 123 10.78 -4.65 22.45
N GLU A 124 10.75 -4.82 21.12
CA GLU A 124 11.41 -3.88 20.23
C GLU A 124 10.83 -2.47 20.38
N MET A 125 9.50 -2.35 20.49
CA MET A 125 8.87 -1.04 20.63
C MET A 125 9.25 -0.39 21.96
N PHE A 126 9.30 -1.18 23.02
CA PHE A 126 9.67 -0.66 24.34
C PHE A 126 11.11 -0.14 24.32
N GLU A 127 12.03 -0.92 23.76
CA GLU A 127 13.43 -0.52 23.65
C GLU A 127 13.57 0.73 22.77
N GLN A 128 12.84 0.79 21.65
CA GLN A 128 12.89 1.96 20.79
C GLN A 128 12.35 3.19 21.51
N THR A 129 11.26 3.04 22.26
CA THR A 129 10.69 4.15 23.02
C THR A 129 11.69 4.67 24.05
N LYS A 130 12.38 3.77 24.74
CA LYS A 130 13.42 4.20 25.67
C LYS A 130 14.51 4.99 24.99
N LYS A 131 14.97 4.51 23.84
CA LYS A 131 16.01 5.23 23.09
C LYS A 131 15.57 6.62 22.67
N GLU A 132 14.32 6.78 22.28
CA GLU A 132 13.81 8.08 21.84
C GLU A 132 13.76 9.08 22.99
N PHE A 133 13.66 8.61 24.21
CA PHE A 133 13.58 9.48 25.39
C PHE A 133 14.87 9.55 26.20
N LEU A 134 15.95 8.92 25.68
CA LEU A 134 17.22 9.06 26.35
C LEU A 134 17.74 10.49 26.13
N ARG A 135 18.37 11.03 27.17
CA ARG A 135 19.00 12.33 27.06
C ARG A 135 20.49 12.13 26.83
N GLU A 136 20.97 12.77 25.79
CA GLU A 136 22.40 12.79 25.50
C GLU A 136 22.85 14.23 25.56
N ASN A 137 23.78 14.53 26.44
CA ASN A 137 24.29 15.89 26.62
C ASN A 137 23.15 16.88 26.95
N GLY A 138 22.17 16.45 27.71
CA GLY A 138 21.08 17.30 28.11
C GLY A 138 19.96 17.46 27.09
N VAL A 139 20.08 16.81 25.96
CA VAL A 139 19.10 16.92 24.88
C VAL A 139 18.46 15.56 24.64
N LEU A 140 17.13 15.55 24.44
CA LEU A 140 16.45 14.31 24.10
C LEU A 140 16.88 13.87 22.72
N ASN A 141 17.12 12.57 22.58
CA ASN A 141 17.42 12.00 21.30
C ASN A 141 16.10 11.74 20.60
N GLY A 142 15.70 12.54 19.69
CA GLY A 142 14.41 12.45 19.00
C GLY A 142 14.43 11.53 17.79
N ASP A 143 15.28 10.52 17.77
CA ASP A 143 15.38 9.62 16.61
C ASP A 143 14.14 8.76 16.49
N THR A 144 13.28 9.06 15.53
CA THR A 144 12.07 8.29 15.27
C THR A 144 12.21 7.38 14.05
N THR A 145 13.37 7.40 13.40
CA THR A 145 13.52 6.65 12.16
C THR A 145 13.35 5.15 12.37
N LYS A 146 13.77 4.63 13.51
CA LYS A 146 13.70 3.20 13.77
C LYS A 146 12.34 2.72 14.25
N ARG A 147 11.44 3.64 14.58
CA ARG A 147 10.09 3.27 14.98
C ARG A 147 9.34 2.63 13.80
N SER A 148 9.50 3.16 12.61
CA SER A 148 8.88 2.57 11.44
C SER A 148 9.44 1.18 11.16
N ASP A 149 10.72 0.93 11.50
CA ASP A 149 11.29 -0.41 11.35
C ASP A 149 10.64 -1.40 12.31
N VAL A 150 10.34 -0.97 13.53
CA VAL A 150 9.67 -1.83 14.49
C VAL A 150 8.28 -2.22 13.99
N TYR A 151 7.54 -1.23 13.45
CA TYR A 151 6.23 -1.51 12.87
C TYR A 151 6.34 -2.46 11.67
N THR A 152 7.27 -2.20 10.78
CA THR A 152 7.47 -3.04 9.60
C THR A 152 7.78 -4.48 10.01
N ASN A 153 8.68 -4.67 10.97
CA ASN A 153 9.03 -5.99 11.46
C ASN A 153 7.82 -6.70 12.08
N MET A 154 7.00 -5.95 12.81
CA MET A 154 5.79 -6.51 13.38
C MET A 154 4.80 -6.94 12.29
N TYR A 155 4.59 -6.10 11.28
CA TYR A 155 3.65 -6.42 10.21
C TYR A 155 4.02 -7.70 9.47
N HIS A 156 5.32 -7.97 9.34
CA HIS A 156 5.76 -9.22 8.71
C HIS A 156 5.43 -10.44 9.55
N LYS A 157 5.19 -10.27 10.85
CA LYS A 157 4.90 -11.37 11.76
C LYS A 157 3.41 -11.59 11.99
N VAL A 158 2.55 -10.79 11.39
CA VAL A 158 1.10 -10.95 11.54
C VAL A 158 0.46 -11.18 10.19
N GLN A 159 -0.70 -11.82 10.22
CA GLN A 159 -1.42 -12.12 8.99
C GLN A 159 -1.97 -10.84 8.36
N LYS A 160 -2.13 -10.87 7.04
CA LYS A 160 -2.57 -9.71 6.29
C LYS A 160 -3.85 -9.09 6.86
N ASN A 161 -4.84 -9.89 7.16
CA ASN A 161 -6.12 -9.38 7.64
C ASN A 161 -6.06 -8.77 9.03
N ASP A 162 -4.97 -9.01 9.74
CA ASP A 162 -4.79 -8.48 11.09
C ASP A 162 -3.88 -7.26 11.13
N ARG A 163 -3.27 -6.90 10.02
CA ARG A 163 -2.25 -5.83 10.03
C ARG A 163 -2.77 -4.48 10.49
N LEU A 164 -3.96 -4.08 10.04
CA LEU A 164 -4.51 -2.80 10.51
C LEU A 164 -4.77 -2.83 12.01
N ALA A 165 -5.36 -3.92 12.50
CA ALA A 165 -5.61 -4.06 13.94
C ALA A 165 -4.31 -4.17 14.72
N ALA A 166 -3.29 -4.82 14.15
CA ALA A 166 -1.98 -4.92 14.78
C ALA A 166 -1.35 -3.55 14.93
N GLY A 167 -1.45 -2.72 13.90
CA GLY A 167 -0.94 -1.35 13.97
C GLY A 167 -1.67 -0.53 15.03
N TYR A 168 -2.98 -0.64 15.08
CA TYR A 168 -3.77 0.05 16.07
C TYR A 168 -3.38 -0.43 17.49
N THR A 169 -3.28 -1.74 17.68
CA THR A 169 -2.92 -2.31 18.98
C THR A 169 -1.52 -1.87 19.41
N MET A 170 -0.57 -1.91 18.48
CA MET A 170 0.80 -1.47 18.79
C MET A 170 0.84 0.00 19.19
N GLN A 171 0.00 0.85 18.60
CA GLN A 171 -0.07 2.25 19.02
C GLN A 171 -0.48 2.39 20.49
N GLN A 172 -1.36 1.52 20.95
CA GLN A 172 -1.76 1.55 22.36
C GLN A 172 -0.59 1.16 23.27
N TYR A 173 0.20 0.16 22.89
CA TYR A 173 1.40 -0.19 23.63
C TYR A 173 2.42 0.94 23.59
N GLU A 174 2.59 1.56 22.44
CA GLU A 174 3.53 2.67 22.29
C GLU A 174 3.19 3.81 23.24
N ARG A 175 1.91 4.15 23.35
CA ARG A 175 1.47 5.21 24.27
C ARG A 175 1.78 4.84 25.71
N ALA A 176 1.51 3.60 26.09
CA ALA A 176 1.77 3.14 27.44
C ALA A 176 3.27 3.17 27.75
N TYR A 177 4.09 2.76 26.80
CA TYR A 177 5.54 2.75 26.98
C TYR A 177 6.10 4.16 27.10
N ARG A 178 5.55 5.11 26.33
CA ARG A 178 5.99 6.49 26.47
C ARG A 178 5.71 7.01 27.85
N GLN A 179 4.54 6.71 28.39
CA GLN A 179 4.21 7.16 29.73
C GLN A 179 5.10 6.50 30.78
N ALA A 180 5.51 5.26 30.55
CA ALA A 180 6.36 4.55 31.48
C ALA A 180 7.80 5.07 31.52
N VAL A 181 8.29 5.66 30.43
CA VAL A 181 9.69 6.10 30.36
C VAL A 181 9.88 7.62 30.49
N ILE A 182 8.77 8.35 30.55
CA ILE A 182 8.87 9.81 30.77
C ILE A 182 8.97 10.17 32.26
#